data_88682eba74a891924cef152ecddef21d
#
_entry.id   88682eba74a891924cef152ecddef21d
#
_cell.length_a   1.000
_cell.length_b   1.000
_cell.length_c   1.000
_cell.angle_alpha   90.00
_cell.angle_beta   90.00
_cell.angle_gamma   90.00
#
_symmetry.space_group_name_H-M   'P 1'
#
loop_
_entity.id
_entity.type
_entity.pdbx_description
1 polymer ?
#
loop_
_entity_poly.entity_id
_entity_poly.type
_entity_poly.pdbx_seq_one_letter_code
_entity_poly.pdbx_strand_id
1 'polypeptide(L)'
;MPTEEQMTIDERRKYLKLMQPRYRVAARAEQSRLLTEMQTITTLERKRLIRLLNGKTLNRHARQHQRGATYTHHFDDALRVLAETLDYVCAERLQPALPTLAEHLAAHDELELNPALLHQLKSASISTVRRHLARIRQDQLRLPRTHPMRGRTVARDIPMRRIPWDEAMPGHCETDLVHHCGATAAGDYVHTLQMIDVATGWSERVAVFGRSQRAMEQAFRRIQARVPFAILEIHPDNGNEFLNHHLVRFFHETVKDVQLSRSRPYQKNDNRLVEQKNHTLVRAFFGAARFDTTAHYDLLNTLYDKMWLYYNFFQPVLHLQEKQRTERAGALHFRRKWDVAQTPLERLCATSALDDGGKARVHALRHQTNPRKLRAEIYQLRDQLFDLPLARRPQESWLIPDQDDADLIPNTRKEQARSVTFSFDRAIPLR
;
A
#
# COMPACT_ATOMS: atom_id res chain seq x y z
N MET A 1 11.12 26.05 -17.27
CA MET A 1 12.28 25.82 -18.15
C MET A 1 11.75 25.08 -19.36
N PRO A 2 11.92 25.57 -20.61
CA PRO A 2 11.55 24.80 -21.77
C PRO A 2 12.38 23.51 -21.81
N THR A 3 11.72 22.38 -22.00
CA THR A 3 12.38 21.09 -22.23
C THR A 3 13.21 21.18 -23.49
N GLU A 4 14.53 21.02 -23.40
CA GLU A 4 15.40 20.92 -24.58
C GLU A 4 14.87 19.78 -25.47
N GLU A 5 14.43 20.14 -26.66
CA GLU A 5 13.97 19.19 -27.70
C GLU A 5 15.14 18.29 -28.07
N GLN A 6 15.10 17.04 -27.63
CA GLN A 6 16.13 16.07 -27.99
C GLN A 6 15.86 15.48 -29.37
N MET A 7 16.88 15.46 -30.23
CA MET A 7 16.79 14.84 -31.55
C MET A 7 16.33 13.39 -31.47
N THR A 8 15.41 13.01 -32.35
CA THR A 8 14.98 11.62 -32.55
C THR A 8 16.12 10.77 -33.15
N ILE A 9 15.98 9.45 -33.12
CA ILE A 9 16.99 8.52 -33.69
C ILE A 9 17.17 8.78 -35.18
N ASP A 10 16.12 9.09 -35.91
CA ASP A 10 16.17 9.31 -37.37
C ASP A 10 16.75 10.68 -37.69
N GLU A 11 16.48 11.71 -36.93
CA GLU A 11 17.14 13.02 -37.07
C GLU A 11 18.63 12.95 -36.78
N ARG A 12 19.04 12.28 -35.69
CA ARG A 12 20.46 12.02 -35.41
C ARG A 12 21.16 11.30 -36.58
N ARG A 13 20.53 10.30 -37.19
CA ARG A 13 21.10 9.60 -38.34
C ARG A 13 21.18 10.46 -39.57
N LYS A 14 20.14 11.24 -39.85
CA LYS A 14 20.16 12.21 -40.97
C LYS A 14 21.30 13.21 -40.80
N TYR A 15 21.45 13.79 -39.62
CA TYR A 15 22.55 14.69 -39.29
C TYR A 15 23.93 14.03 -39.46
N LEU A 16 24.12 12.82 -38.90
CA LEU A 16 25.39 12.11 -39.02
C LEU A 16 25.71 11.70 -40.48
N LYS A 17 24.72 11.45 -41.34
CA LYS A 17 24.93 11.23 -42.77
C LYS A 17 25.49 12.46 -43.49
N LEU A 18 25.00 13.65 -43.12
CA LEU A 18 25.49 14.92 -43.66
C LEU A 18 26.92 15.20 -43.19
N MET A 19 27.25 14.86 -41.96
CA MET A 19 28.55 15.13 -41.34
C MET A 19 29.61 14.09 -41.74
N GLN A 20 29.23 12.88 -42.11
CA GLN A 20 30.14 11.75 -42.42
C GLN A 20 31.17 12.07 -43.49
N PRO A 21 30.82 12.64 -44.69
CA PRO A 21 31.80 13.00 -45.70
C PRO A 21 32.80 14.04 -45.20
N ARG A 22 32.34 15.06 -44.53
CA ARG A 22 33.17 16.11 -43.93
C ARG A 22 34.17 15.53 -42.91
N TYR A 23 33.69 14.65 -42.03
CA TYR A 23 34.53 13.98 -41.03
C TYR A 23 35.59 13.11 -41.66
N ARG A 24 35.29 12.40 -42.77
CA ARG A 24 36.24 11.48 -43.43
C ARG A 24 37.39 12.18 -44.12
N VAL A 25 37.21 13.38 -44.64
CA VAL A 25 38.23 14.15 -45.34
C VAL A 25 38.98 15.11 -44.41
N ALA A 26 38.48 15.35 -43.21
CA ALA A 26 39.08 16.30 -42.25
C ALA A 26 40.38 15.79 -41.68
N ALA A 27 41.32 16.71 -41.41
CA ALA A 27 42.55 16.45 -40.67
C ALA A 27 42.26 16.07 -39.18
N ARG A 28 43.17 15.38 -38.52
CA ARG A 28 42.95 14.81 -37.17
C ARG A 28 42.50 15.82 -36.13
N ALA A 29 43.02 17.06 -36.18
CA ALA A 29 42.57 18.12 -35.28
C ALA A 29 41.11 18.56 -35.54
N GLU A 30 40.74 18.68 -36.84
CA GLU A 30 39.38 19.02 -37.25
C GLU A 30 38.40 17.89 -36.95
N GLN A 31 38.79 16.62 -37.15
CA GLN A 31 37.99 15.44 -36.77
C GLN A 31 37.63 15.49 -35.27
N SER A 32 38.58 15.92 -34.42
CA SER A 32 38.36 16.05 -32.99
C SER A 32 37.33 17.13 -32.66
N ARG A 33 37.37 18.29 -33.35
CA ARG A 33 36.37 19.36 -33.20
C ARG A 33 35.01 18.93 -33.65
N LEU A 34 34.90 18.31 -34.82
CA LEU A 34 33.64 17.78 -35.35
C LEU A 34 33.01 16.73 -34.44
N LEU A 35 33.81 15.84 -33.82
CA LEU A 35 33.29 14.89 -32.85
C LEU A 35 32.73 15.56 -31.59
N THR A 36 33.37 16.63 -31.12
CA THR A 36 32.84 17.38 -29.97
C THR A 36 31.53 18.09 -30.29
N GLU A 37 31.46 18.74 -31.47
CA GLU A 37 30.22 19.35 -31.98
C GLU A 37 29.06 18.31 -32.10
N MET A 38 29.36 17.19 -32.78
CA MET A 38 28.36 16.11 -32.94
C MET A 38 27.94 15.48 -31.60
N GLN A 39 28.84 15.42 -30.61
CA GLN A 39 28.51 14.94 -29.28
C GLN A 39 27.52 15.86 -28.57
N THR A 40 27.75 17.17 -28.67
CA THR A 40 26.84 18.17 -28.09
C THR A 40 25.45 18.12 -28.73
N ILE A 41 25.40 18.06 -30.07
CA ILE A 41 24.14 18.08 -30.83
C ILE A 41 23.36 16.77 -30.69
N THR A 42 24.05 15.60 -30.79
CA THR A 42 23.38 14.30 -30.80
C THR A 42 23.24 13.63 -29.45
N THR A 43 23.94 14.13 -28.42
CA THR A 43 24.05 13.52 -27.09
C THR A 43 24.63 12.08 -27.11
N LEU A 44 25.28 11.68 -28.20
CA LEU A 44 25.91 10.36 -28.33
C LEU A 44 27.35 10.40 -27.82
N GLU A 45 27.78 9.33 -27.17
CA GLU A 45 29.16 9.18 -26.72
C GLU A 45 30.15 9.19 -27.89
N ARG A 46 31.33 9.82 -27.71
CA ARG A 46 32.41 9.98 -28.69
C ARG A 46 32.79 8.65 -29.35
N LYS A 47 32.95 7.58 -28.57
CA LYS A 47 33.28 6.23 -29.09
C LYS A 47 32.20 5.70 -30.03
N ARG A 48 30.94 5.99 -29.73
CA ARG A 48 29.79 5.59 -30.57
C ARG A 48 29.76 6.38 -31.87
N LEU A 49 30.01 7.68 -31.83
CA LEU A 49 30.12 8.55 -33.01
C LEU A 49 31.22 8.08 -33.96
N ILE A 50 32.43 7.81 -33.46
CA ILE A 50 33.56 7.30 -34.24
C ILE A 50 33.16 5.98 -34.94
N ARG A 51 32.51 5.05 -34.25
CA ARG A 51 32.06 3.78 -34.80
C ARG A 51 31.01 3.97 -35.90
N LEU A 52 30.07 4.89 -35.71
CA LEU A 52 29.04 5.21 -36.68
C LEU A 52 29.60 5.88 -37.93
N LEU A 53 30.49 6.87 -37.79
CA LEU A 53 31.07 7.63 -38.90
C LEU A 53 32.05 6.83 -39.74
N ASN A 54 32.78 5.88 -39.13
CA ASN A 54 33.64 4.95 -39.83
C ASN A 54 32.91 3.74 -40.41
N GLY A 55 31.66 3.54 -40.04
CA GLY A 55 30.83 2.47 -40.55
C GLY A 55 30.47 2.65 -42.03
N LYS A 56 30.20 1.53 -42.76
CA LYS A 56 29.86 1.55 -44.22
C LYS A 56 28.52 2.24 -44.46
N THR A 57 27.55 2.10 -43.55
CA THR A 57 26.21 2.69 -43.72
C THR A 57 25.68 3.24 -42.38
N LEU A 58 25.05 4.43 -42.44
CA LEU A 58 24.29 5.04 -41.32
C LEU A 58 22.79 4.71 -41.37
N ASN A 59 22.39 3.82 -42.29
CA ASN A 59 21.01 3.43 -42.42
C ASN A 59 20.56 2.56 -41.24
N ARG A 60 19.29 2.71 -40.88
CA ARG A 60 18.68 1.81 -39.91
C ARG A 60 18.56 0.44 -40.60
N HIS A 61 19.26 -0.56 -40.05
CA HIS A 61 19.01 -1.93 -40.49
C HIS A 61 17.60 -2.31 -40.04
N ALA A 62 16.72 -2.59 -40.98
CA ALA A 62 15.44 -3.21 -40.67
C ALA A 62 15.73 -4.53 -39.94
N ARG A 63 15.01 -4.82 -38.85
CA ARG A 63 15.12 -6.13 -38.23
C ARG A 63 14.65 -7.17 -39.20
N GLN A 64 15.55 -8.05 -39.62
CA GLN A 64 15.24 -9.15 -40.55
C GLN A 64 14.33 -10.20 -39.91
N HIS A 65 14.35 -10.32 -38.59
CA HIS A 65 13.45 -11.20 -37.83
C HIS A 65 12.73 -10.38 -36.75
N GLN A 66 11.41 -10.29 -36.86
CA GLN A 66 10.59 -9.89 -35.73
C GLN A 66 10.60 -11.05 -34.74
N ARG A 67 11.01 -10.76 -33.49
CA ARG A 67 10.77 -11.71 -32.41
C ARG A 67 9.26 -11.85 -32.26
N GLY A 68 8.75 -13.09 -32.40
CA GLY A 68 7.35 -13.38 -32.09
C GLY A 68 6.96 -12.87 -30.71
N ALA A 69 5.69 -12.58 -30.50
CA ALA A 69 5.18 -12.19 -29.20
C ALA A 69 5.31 -13.39 -28.24
N THR A 70 6.17 -13.24 -27.22
CA THR A 70 6.33 -14.26 -26.17
C THR A 70 5.06 -14.36 -25.30
N TYR A 71 4.37 -13.24 -25.12
CA TYR A 71 3.16 -13.14 -24.33
C TYR A 71 1.98 -12.87 -25.27
N THR A 72 0.95 -13.70 -25.15
CA THR A 72 -0.26 -13.68 -25.99
C THR A 72 -1.35 -12.78 -25.37
N HIS A 73 -2.47 -12.59 -26.11
CA HIS A 73 -3.64 -11.92 -25.53
C HIS A 73 -4.22 -12.68 -24.33
N HIS A 74 -4.16 -14.00 -24.30
CA HIS A 74 -4.55 -14.81 -23.15
C HIS A 74 -3.75 -14.45 -21.87
N PHE A 75 -2.47 -14.10 -22.04
CA PHE A 75 -1.68 -13.59 -20.91
C PHE A 75 -2.19 -12.24 -20.43
N ASP A 76 -2.56 -11.32 -21.34
CA ASP A 76 -3.11 -10.01 -20.94
C ASP A 76 -4.47 -10.15 -20.25
N ASP A 77 -5.34 -11.05 -20.75
CA ASP A 77 -6.65 -11.30 -20.13
C ASP A 77 -6.51 -11.93 -18.75
N ALA A 78 -5.66 -12.94 -18.61
CA ALA A 78 -5.35 -13.54 -17.32
C ALA A 78 -4.74 -12.51 -16.34
N LEU A 79 -3.79 -11.69 -16.81
CA LEU A 79 -3.17 -10.66 -15.98
C LEU A 79 -4.18 -9.61 -15.51
N ARG A 80 -5.21 -9.29 -16.32
CA ARG A 80 -6.32 -8.41 -15.91
C ARG A 80 -7.09 -9.01 -14.74
N VAL A 81 -7.51 -10.28 -14.86
CA VAL A 81 -8.25 -10.98 -13.80
C VAL A 81 -7.43 -11.05 -12.51
N LEU A 82 -6.15 -11.41 -12.63
CA LEU A 82 -5.25 -11.53 -11.47
C LEU A 82 -4.99 -10.17 -10.80
N ALA A 83 -4.79 -9.11 -11.59
CA ALA A 83 -4.59 -7.76 -11.06
C ALA A 83 -5.86 -7.22 -10.38
N GLU A 84 -7.02 -7.42 -10.98
CA GLU A 84 -8.32 -7.08 -10.42
C GLU A 84 -8.56 -7.81 -9.10
N THR A 85 -8.31 -9.12 -9.07
CA THR A 85 -8.50 -9.95 -7.89
C THR A 85 -7.69 -9.44 -6.69
N LEU A 86 -6.51 -8.87 -6.91
CA LEU A 86 -5.66 -8.28 -5.86
C LEU A 86 -5.77 -6.75 -5.76
N ASP A 87 -6.86 -6.17 -6.24
CA ASP A 87 -7.11 -4.72 -6.19
C ASP A 87 -5.98 -3.88 -6.81
N TYR A 88 -5.47 -4.32 -7.98
CA TYR A 88 -4.45 -3.65 -8.77
C TYR A 88 -3.19 -3.28 -7.97
N VAL A 89 -2.68 -4.21 -7.17
CA VAL A 89 -1.37 -4.04 -6.52
C VAL A 89 -0.26 -3.77 -7.55
N CYS A 90 0.84 -3.15 -7.11
CA CYS A 90 1.97 -2.87 -7.99
C CYS A 90 2.61 -4.16 -8.52
N ALA A 91 3.31 -4.05 -9.66
CA ALA A 91 3.91 -5.21 -10.34
C ALA A 91 4.88 -6.00 -9.44
N GLU A 92 5.58 -5.34 -8.53
CA GLU A 92 6.50 -5.94 -7.56
C GLU A 92 5.78 -6.87 -6.57
N ARG A 93 4.52 -6.55 -6.24
CA ARG A 93 3.69 -7.37 -5.35
C ARG A 93 2.92 -8.43 -6.13
N LEU A 94 2.49 -8.11 -7.35
CA LEU A 94 1.68 -9.00 -8.18
C LEU A 94 2.51 -10.15 -8.77
N GLN A 95 3.70 -9.85 -9.30
CA GLN A 95 4.49 -10.82 -10.08
C GLN A 95 4.83 -12.12 -9.30
N PRO A 96 5.27 -12.08 -8.04
CA PRO A 96 5.54 -13.31 -7.29
C PRO A 96 4.29 -14.14 -7.02
N ALA A 97 3.12 -13.50 -6.94
CA ALA A 97 1.85 -14.18 -6.67
C ALA A 97 1.15 -14.74 -7.93
N LEU A 98 1.60 -14.37 -9.15
CA LEU A 98 0.91 -14.73 -10.39
C LEU A 98 0.64 -16.23 -10.54
N PRO A 99 1.64 -17.14 -10.37
CA PRO A 99 1.40 -18.57 -10.59
C PRO A 99 0.41 -19.16 -9.61
N THR A 100 0.64 -18.93 -8.32
CA THR A 100 -0.17 -19.52 -7.23
C THR A 100 -1.58 -18.95 -7.20
N LEU A 101 -1.74 -17.67 -7.52
CA LEU A 101 -3.06 -17.05 -7.63
C LEU A 101 -3.82 -17.56 -8.86
N ALA A 102 -3.14 -17.76 -10.00
CA ALA A 102 -3.75 -18.31 -11.21
C ALA A 102 -4.24 -19.75 -10.98
N GLU A 103 -3.42 -20.61 -10.36
CA GLU A 103 -3.79 -21.97 -9.99
C GLU A 103 -4.98 -21.96 -9.01
N HIS A 104 -4.99 -21.05 -8.04
CA HIS A 104 -6.09 -20.90 -7.08
C HIS A 104 -7.40 -20.46 -7.75
N LEU A 105 -7.35 -19.46 -8.64
CA LEU A 105 -8.54 -18.99 -9.36
C LEU A 105 -9.06 -20.03 -10.35
N ALA A 106 -8.19 -20.82 -10.96
CA ALA A 106 -8.60 -21.93 -11.82
C ALA A 106 -9.36 -23.01 -11.02
N ALA A 107 -8.96 -23.30 -9.78
CA ALA A 107 -9.68 -24.21 -8.89
C ALA A 107 -11.07 -23.71 -8.45
N HIS A 108 -11.33 -22.41 -8.64
CA HIS A 108 -12.61 -21.77 -8.37
C HIS A 108 -13.41 -21.41 -9.64
N ASP A 109 -13.02 -21.94 -10.82
CA ASP A 109 -13.64 -21.65 -12.12
C ASP A 109 -13.65 -20.15 -12.52
N GLU A 110 -12.71 -19.35 -11.96
CA GLU A 110 -12.60 -17.92 -12.24
C GLU A 110 -11.54 -17.60 -13.33
N LEU A 111 -10.74 -18.58 -13.74
CA LEU A 111 -9.70 -18.44 -14.74
C LEU A 111 -9.45 -19.75 -15.49
N GLU A 112 -9.51 -19.70 -16.82
CA GLU A 112 -9.03 -20.82 -17.66
C GLU A 112 -7.51 -20.85 -17.69
N LEU A 113 -6.92 -21.88 -17.09
CA LEU A 113 -5.49 -22.03 -16.96
C LEU A 113 -4.96 -23.24 -17.73
N ASN A 114 -4.20 -22.99 -18.78
CA ASN A 114 -3.49 -24.04 -19.50
C ASN A 114 -1.97 -24.02 -19.21
N PRO A 115 -1.22 -25.09 -19.51
CA PRO A 115 0.21 -25.17 -19.22
C PRO A 115 1.06 -24.06 -19.86
N ALA A 116 0.68 -23.61 -21.07
CA ALA A 116 1.40 -22.54 -21.76
C ALA A 116 1.23 -21.20 -21.07
N LEU A 117 0.01 -20.86 -20.65
CA LEU A 117 -0.28 -19.66 -19.87
C LEU A 117 0.43 -19.70 -18.52
N LEU A 118 0.37 -20.82 -17.79
CA LEU A 118 1.07 -20.98 -16.52
C LEU A 118 2.59 -20.78 -16.68
N HIS A 119 3.18 -21.31 -17.76
CA HIS A 119 4.58 -21.07 -18.07
C HIS A 119 4.88 -19.59 -18.32
N GLN A 120 4.01 -18.88 -19.07
CA GLN A 120 4.15 -17.43 -19.28
C GLN A 120 4.07 -16.64 -17.97
N LEU A 121 3.13 -16.97 -17.07
CA LEU A 121 2.98 -16.34 -15.77
C LEU A 121 4.21 -16.58 -14.86
N LYS A 122 4.75 -17.80 -14.85
CA LYS A 122 5.99 -18.15 -14.11
C LYS A 122 7.23 -17.43 -14.64
N SER A 123 7.34 -17.25 -15.97
CA SER A 123 8.51 -16.63 -16.60
C SER A 123 8.46 -15.11 -16.72
N ALA A 124 7.31 -14.48 -16.43
CA ALA A 124 7.14 -13.05 -16.57
C ALA A 124 7.97 -12.27 -15.54
N SER A 125 8.85 -11.37 -15.99
CA SER A 125 9.60 -10.48 -15.12
C SER A 125 8.69 -9.34 -14.58
N ILE A 126 9.09 -8.73 -13.45
CA ILE A 126 8.40 -7.54 -12.90
C ILE A 126 8.26 -6.44 -13.97
N SER A 127 9.31 -6.20 -14.78
CA SER A 127 9.27 -5.20 -15.85
C SER A 127 8.27 -5.56 -16.96
N THR A 128 8.12 -6.85 -17.27
CA THR A 128 7.11 -7.35 -18.20
C THR A 128 5.71 -7.10 -17.64
N VAL A 129 5.44 -7.54 -16.41
CA VAL A 129 4.16 -7.33 -15.72
C VAL A 129 3.80 -5.85 -15.68
N ARG A 130 4.73 -4.98 -15.28
CA ARG A 130 4.51 -3.51 -15.23
C ARG A 130 4.12 -2.94 -16.61
N ARG A 131 4.79 -3.36 -17.67
CA ARG A 131 4.51 -2.91 -19.05
C ARG A 131 3.15 -3.38 -19.55
N HIS A 132 2.75 -4.61 -19.23
CA HIS A 132 1.43 -5.14 -19.60
C HIS A 132 0.33 -4.46 -18.78
N LEU A 133 0.49 -4.29 -17.46
CA LEU A 133 -0.46 -3.58 -16.62
C LEU A 133 -0.71 -2.12 -17.05
N ALA A 134 0.32 -1.45 -17.59
CA ALA A 134 0.16 -0.08 -18.11
C ALA A 134 -0.75 0.01 -19.35
N ARG A 135 -0.96 -1.11 -20.07
CA ARG A 135 -1.84 -1.21 -21.24
C ARG A 135 -3.23 -1.70 -20.90
N ILE A 136 -3.36 -2.46 -19.80
CA ILE A 136 -4.64 -3.02 -19.35
C ILE A 136 -5.47 -1.89 -18.76
N ARG A 137 -6.69 -1.68 -19.25
CA ARG A 137 -7.66 -0.76 -18.66
C ARG A 137 -8.14 -1.33 -17.34
N GLN A 138 -8.21 -0.48 -16.33
CA GLN A 138 -8.83 -0.79 -15.05
C GLN A 138 -10.34 -0.56 -15.19
N ASP A 139 -11.07 -1.64 -15.41
CA ASP A 139 -12.51 -1.57 -15.68
C ASP A 139 -13.35 -1.52 -14.40
N GLN A 140 -12.73 -1.76 -13.24
CA GLN A 140 -13.40 -1.77 -11.94
C GLN A 140 -12.91 -0.64 -11.03
N LEU A 141 -13.77 -0.28 -10.07
CA LEU A 141 -13.49 0.74 -9.07
C LEU A 141 -12.23 0.40 -8.29
N ARG A 142 -11.33 1.37 -8.20
CA ARG A 142 -10.13 1.34 -7.39
C ARG A 142 -10.15 2.51 -6.42
N LEU A 143 -9.83 2.21 -5.16
CA LEU A 143 -9.76 3.24 -4.13
C LEU A 143 -8.59 4.21 -4.38
N PRO A 144 -8.80 5.52 -4.19
CA PRO A 144 -7.76 6.52 -4.35
C PRO A 144 -6.67 6.31 -3.30
N ARG A 145 -5.40 6.43 -3.70
CA ARG A 145 -4.26 6.43 -2.80
C ARG A 145 -3.92 7.86 -2.42
N THR A 146 -4.23 8.25 -1.19
CA THR A 146 -3.89 9.56 -0.63
C THR A 146 -2.64 9.47 0.26
N HIS A 147 -1.93 10.58 0.48
CA HIS A 147 -0.74 10.61 1.36
C HIS A 147 -1.13 10.94 2.80
N PRO A 148 -0.47 10.34 3.83
CA PRO A 148 -0.82 10.53 5.24
C PRO A 148 -0.47 11.94 5.76
N MET A 149 -1.32 12.48 6.64
CA MET A 149 -1.10 13.73 7.38
C MET A 149 -0.65 13.46 8.82
N ARG A 150 -0.01 14.42 9.48
CA ARG A 150 0.77 14.27 10.72
C ARG A 150 0.06 14.78 11.99
N GLY A 151 0.21 14.11 13.15
CA GLY A 151 -0.36 14.44 14.48
C GLY A 151 0.60 14.29 15.70
N ARG A 152 0.22 14.69 16.93
CA ARG A 152 1.04 14.82 18.16
C ARG A 152 0.40 14.21 19.44
N THR A 153 1.14 13.95 20.54
CA THR A 153 0.94 12.99 21.64
C THR A 153 1.34 13.36 23.07
N VAL A 154 0.82 12.67 24.13
CA VAL A 154 1.36 12.59 25.53
C VAL A 154 0.94 11.30 26.28
N ALA A 155 1.85 10.62 27.08
CA ALA A 155 1.56 9.64 28.15
C ALA A 155 2.81 9.21 28.96
N ARG A 156 2.72 8.73 30.25
CA ARG A 156 3.86 8.69 31.18
C ARG A 156 4.34 7.33 31.73
N ASP A 157 3.54 6.27 31.91
CA ASP A 157 3.90 5.15 32.80
C ASP A 157 4.17 3.77 32.15
N ILE A 158 4.12 3.63 30.85
CA ILE A 158 4.41 2.38 30.12
C ILE A 158 5.78 2.47 29.47
N PRO A 159 6.59 1.38 29.42
CA PRO A 159 7.91 1.40 28.83
C PRO A 159 7.89 1.89 27.38
N MET A 160 8.72 2.88 27.08
CA MET A 160 8.86 3.41 25.71
C MET A 160 9.89 2.60 24.96
N ARG A 161 9.47 1.96 23.88
CA ARG A 161 10.39 1.28 22.97
C ARG A 161 9.88 1.38 21.53
N ARG A 162 10.65 0.89 20.62
CA ARG A 162 10.27 0.63 19.24
C ARG A 162 10.35 -0.85 19.00
N ILE A 163 9.33 -1.46 18.40
CA ILE A 163 9.45 -2.81 17.90
C ILE A 163 10.45 -2.79 16.72
N PRO A 164 11.51 -3.63 16.74
CA PRO A 164 12.43 -3.71 15.62
C PRO A 164 11.69 -4.01 14.30
N TRP A 165 12.11 -3.37 13.23
CA TRP A 165 11.50 -3.59 11.90
C TRP A 165 11.89 -4.96 11.30
N ASP A 166 12.89 -5.59 11.82
CA ASP A 166 13.44 -6.91 11.46
C ASP A 166 13.04 -7.99 12.50
N GLU A 167 11.98 -7.73 13.30
CA GLU A 167 11.39 -8.75 14.17
C GLU A 167 11.01 -9.99 13.36
N ALA A 168 11.49 -11.14 13.78
CA ALA A 168 11.32 -12.40 13.07
C ALA A 168 10.16 -13.24 13.62
N MET A 169 9.81 -13.05 14.90
CA MET A 169 8.75 -13.82 15.56
C MET A 169 7.41 -13.07 15.53
N PRO A 170 6.32 -13.74 15.11
CA PRO A 170 4.98 -13.17 15.22
C PRO A 170 4.57 -12.93 16.67
N GLY A 171 3.70 -11.97 16.87
CA GLY A 171 3.14 -11.64 18.18
C GLY A 171 3.48 -10.23 18.68
N HIS A 172 4.41 -9.54 18.05
CA HIS A 172 4.74 -8.14 18.37
C HIS A 172 3.88 -7.20 17.51
N CYS A 173 2.84 -6.60 18.10
CA CYS A 173 1.77 -5.93 17.38
C CYS A 173 1.75 -4.42 17.62
N GLU A 174 1.85 -3.63 16.55
CA GLU A 174 1.49 -2.21 16.57
C GLU A 174 -0.04 -2.06 16.57
N THR A 175 -0.60 -1.15 17.39
CA THR A 175 -2.05 -0.90 17.46
C THR A 175 -2.38 0.58 17.39
N ASP A 176 -3.53 0.89 16.80
CA ASP A 176 -4.05 2.25 16.70
C ASP A 176 -5.58 2.27 16.59
N LEU A 177 -6.21 3.41 16.88
CA LEU A 177 -7.66 3.59 16.83
C LEU A 177 -8.02 4.67 15.79
N VAL A 178 -8.72 4.30 14.73
CA VAL A 178 -9.16 5.21 13.69
C VAL A 178 -10.59 5.70 13.99
N HIS A 179 -10.77 6.99 14.07
CA HIS A 179 -12.06 7.63 14.38
C HIS A 179 -12.91 7.82 13.12
N HIS A 180 -14.19 7.42 13.17
CA HIS A 180 -15.18 7.67 12.12
C HIS A 180 -16.19 8.74 12.57
N CYS A 181 -15.71 9.92 12.88
CA CYS A 181 -16.52 11.00 13.44
C CYS A 181 -16.99 12.02 12.39
N GLY A 182 -16.54 11.93 11.15
CA GLY A 182 -16.85 12.94 10.13
C GLY A 182 -16.21 14.30 10.43
N ALA A 183 -16.94 15.35 10.14
CA ALA A 183 -16.47 16.74 10.34
C ALA A 183 -16.49 17.19 11.81
N THR A 184 -17.18 16.46 12.70
CA THR A 184 -17.31 16.81 14.12
C THR A 184 -17.10 15.60 15.00
N ALA A 185 -16.34 15.75 16.07
CA ALA A 185 -16.14 14.72 17.09
C ALA A 185 -17.22 14.72 18.19
N ALA A 186 -18.31 15.48 18.02
CA ALA A 186 -19.41 15.53 18.98
C ALA A 186 -20.26 14.26 18.95
N GLY A 187 -20.69 13.77 20.12
CA GLY A 187 -21.50 12.58 20.29
C GLY A 187 -20.75 11.28 20.08
N ASP A 188 -21.45 10.16 20.19
CA ASP A 188 -20.89 8.84 20.00
C ASP A 188 -20.75 8.51 18.51
N TYR A 189 -19.70 7.79 18.18
CA TYR A 189 -19.43 7.31 16.83
C TYR A 189 -18.56 6.06 16.88
N VAL A 190 -18.49 5.37 15.75
CA VAL A 190 -17.71 4.14 15.61
C VAL A 190 -16.23 4.47 15.42
N HIS A 191 -15.39 3.66 16.02
CA HIS A 191 -13.95 3.64 15.85
C HIS A 191 -13.54 2.33 15.20
N THR A 192 -12.40 2.31 14.53
CA THR A 192 -11.74 1.08 14.09
C THR A 192 -10.50 0.85 14.93
N LEU A 193 -10.50 -0.21 15.75
CA LEU A 193 -9.28 -0.74 16.34
C LEU A 193 -8.52 -1.48 15.25
N GLN A 194 -7.34 -1.00 14.91
CA GLN A 194 -6.42 -1.62 13.96
C GLN A 194 -5.23 -2.19 14.73
N MET A 195 -4.88 -3.44 14.44
CA MET A 195 -3.67 -4.10 14.94
C MET A 195 -2.91 -4.72 13.79
N ILE A 196 -1.57 -4.66 13.84
CA ILE A 196 -0.71 -5.28 12.84
C ILE A 196 0.49 -5.94 13.50
N ASP A 197 0.72 -7.20 13.18
CA ASP A 197 1.94 -7.92 13.54
C ASP A 197 3.12 -7.47 12.68
N VAL A 198 4.23 -7.12 13.32
CA VAL A 198 5.41 -6.54 12.67
C VAL A 198 6.14 -7.58 11.82
N ALA A 199 6.24 -8.82 12.28
CA ALA A 199 6.98 -9.89 11.62
C ALA A 199 6.32 -10.36 10.33
N THR A 200 5.00 -10.53 10.32
CA THR A 200 4.27 -11.11 9.19
C THR A 200 3.50 -10.10 8.36
N GLY A 201 3.18 -8.93 8.95
CA GLY A 201 2.23 -7.99 8.39
C GLY A 201 0.76 -8.43 8.53
N TRP A 202 0.48 -9.46 9.35
CA TRP A 202 -0.87 -9.89 9.68
C TRP A 202 -1.64 -8.74 10.32
N SER A 203 -2.83 -8.47 9.84
CA SER A 203 -3.58 -7.29 10.27
C SER A 203 -5.00 -7.63 10.70
N GLU A 204 -5.37 -7.12 11.88
CA GLU A 204 -6.69 -7.24 12.49
C GLU A 204 -7.40 -5.90 12.52
N ARG A 205 -8.70 -5.92 12.32
CA ARG A 205 -9.58 -4.75 12.40
C ARG A 205 -10.88 -5.13 13.07
N VAL A 206 -11.31 -4.30 14.01
CA VAL A 206 -12.59 -4.43 14.71
C VAL A 206 -13.21 -3.05 14.84
N ALA A 207 -14.50 -2.94 14.52
CA ALA A 207 -15.26 -1.75 14.83
C ALA A 207 -15.59 -1.72 16.32
N VAL A 208 -15.48 -0.54 16.92
CA VAL A 208 -15.77 -0.28 18.34
C VAL A 208 -16.75 0.89 18.40
N PHE A 209 -17.89 0.71 19.07
CA PHE A 209 -18.87 1.80 19.25
C PHE A 209 -18.60 2.54 20.55
N GLY A 210 -18.28 3.84 20.43
CA GLY A 210 -17.79 4.64 21.57
C GLY A 210 -16.36 4.28 21.98
N ARG A 211 -15.91 4.79 23.13
CA ARG A 211 -14.54 4.60 23.66
C ARG A 211 -14.54 4.05 25.08
N SER A 212 -15.61 3.37 25.47
CA SER A 212 -15.67 2.77 26.79
C SER A 212 -14.65 1.64 26.91
N GLN A 213 -14.10 1.48 28.09
CA GLN A 213 -13.20 0.37 28.43
C GLN A 213 -13.79 -0.99 28.02
N ARG A 214 -15.06 -1.22 28.36
CA ARG A 214 -15.76 -2.47 28.04
C ARG A 214 -15.82 -2.73 26.53
N ALA A 215 -16.05 -1.69 25.74
CA ALA A 215 -16.08 -1.81 24.28
C ALA A 215 -14.69 -2.16 23.71
N MET A 216 -13.63 -1.55 24.24
CA MET A 216 -12.24 -1.86 23.87
C MET A 216 -11.85 -3.29 24.29
N GLU A 217 -12.21 -3.71 25.49
CA GLU A 217 -11.98 -5.09 25.95
C GLU A 217 -12.66 -6.12 25.04
N GLN A 218 -13.92 -5.89 24.66
CA GLN A 218 -14.64 -6.76 23.74
C GLN A 218 -13.97 -6.82 22.37
N ALA A 219 -13.48 -5.69 21.87
CA ALA A 219 -12.75 -5.63 20.62
C ALA A 219 -11.46 -6.45 20.65
N PHE A 220 -10.67 -6.33 21.72
CA PHE A 220 -9.45 -7.15 21.89
C PHE A 220 -9.76 -8.65 22.05
N ARG A 221 -10.82 -9.02 22.79
CA ARG A 221 -11.28 -10.42 22.86
C ARG A 221 -11.63 -10.98 21.47
N ARG A 222 -12.30 -10.17 20.63
CA ARG A 222 -12.62 -10.56 19.25
C ARG A 222 -11.35 -10.75 18.40
N ILE A 223 -10.37 -9.86 18.53
CA ILE A 223 -9.06 -10.00 17.88
C ILE A 223 -8.36 -11.27 18.35
N GLN A 224 -8.26 -11.48 19.66
CA GLN A 224 -7.58 -12.64 20.25
C GLN A 224 -8.19 -13.97 19.79
N ALA A 225 -9.52 -14.05 19.65
CA ALA A 225 -10.20 -15.24 19.17
C ALA A 225 -9.94 -15.56 17.69
N ARG A 226 -9.43 -14.59 16.92
CA ARG A 226 -9.24 -14.70 15.47
C ARG A 226 -7.77 -14.78 15.05
N VAL A 227 -6.86 -14.19 15.82
CA VAL A 227 -5.43 -14.25 15.56
C VAL A 227 -4.92 -15.68 15.74
N PRO A 228 -4.25 -16.27 14.73
CA PRO A 228 -3.84 -17.67 14.79
C PRO A 228 -2.52 -17.93 15.52
N PHE A 229 -1.92 -16.91 16.14
CA PHE A 229 -0.65 -16.99 16.88
C PHE A 229 -0.76 -16.30 18.25
N ALA A 230 0.17 -16.54 19.16
CA ALA A 230 0.19 -15.88 20.46
C ALA A 230 0.56 -14.40 20.31
N ILE A 231 -0.21 -13.52 20.96
CA ILE A 231 0.13 -12.10 21.07
C ILE A 231 1.13 -11.96 22.22
N LEU A 232 2.35 -11.50 21.91
CA LEU A 232 3.45 -11.36 22.87
C LEU A 232 3.59 -9.91 23.36
N GLU A 233 3.32 -8.95 22.48
CA GLU A 233 3.43 -7.53 22.78
C GLU A 233 2.34 -6.74 22.06
N ILE A 234 1.77 -5.79 22.76
CA ILE A 234 0.89 -4.75 22.21
C ILE A 234 1.58 -3.41 22.37
N HIS A 235 1.75 -2.73 21.24
CA HIS A 235 2.44 -1.47 21.10
C HIS A 235 1.51 -0.40 20.54
N PRO A 236 0.66 0.24 21.37
CA PRO A 236 -0.13 1.39 20.95
C PRO A 236 0.75 2.62 20.75
N ASP A 237 0.16 3.64 20.13
CA ASP A 237 0.64 4.99 20.31
C ASP A 237 0.39 5.46 21.77
N ASN A 238 0.70 6.75 22.07
CA ASN A 238 0.50 7.27 23.42
C ASN A 238 -0.98 7.69 23.71
N GLY A 239 -1.96 7.15 23.00
CA GLY A 239 -3.39 7.48 23.20
C GLY A 239 -3.92 6.99 24.56
N ASN A 240 -4.65 7.83 25.26
CA ASN A 240 -5.24 7.50 26.56
C ASN A 240 -6.24 6.35 26.49
N GLU A 241 -6.78 6.05 25.32
CA GLU A 241 -7.70 4.96 25.06
C GLU A 241 -7.07 3.59 25.28
N PHE A 242 -5.76 3.47 25.01
CA PHE A 242 -4.99 2.23 25.21
C PHE A 242 -4.28 2.19 26.56
N LEU A 243 -3.95 3.35 27.11
CA LEU A 243 -3.07 3.48 28.26
C LEU A 243 -3.86 3.74 29.57
N ASN A 244 -5.10 3.26 29.65
CA ASN A 244 -5.85 3.33 30.91
C ASN A 244 -5.59 2.10 31.80
N HIS A 245 -5.69 2.28 33.12
CA HIS A 245 -5.41 1.24 34.12
C HIS A 245 -6.23 -0.06 33.92
N HIS A 246 -7.39 0.04 33.33
CA HIS A 246 -8.28 -1.10 33.17
C HIS A 246 -7.91 -1.97 31.96
N LEU A 247 -7.49 -1.37 30.83
CA LEU A 247 -6.97 -2.15 29.71
C LEU A 247 -5.60 -2.78 30.08
N VAL A 248 -4.77 -2.06 30.78
CA VAL A 248 -3.52 -2.62 31.33
C VAL A 248 -3.83 -3.84 32.21
N ARG A 249 -4.81 -3.74 33.13
CA ARG A 249 -5.26 -4.86 33.96
C ARG A 249 -5.84 -6.00 33.10
N PHE A 250 -6.68 -5.69 32.12
CA PHE A 250 -7.24 -6.69 31.20
C PHE A 250 -6.13 -7.48 30.50
N PHE A 251 -5.09 -6.82 30.00
CA PHE A 251 -3.97 -7.52 29.38
C PHE A 251 -3.21 -8.38 30.38
N HIS A 252 -2.98 -7.93 31.58
CA HIS A 252 -2.30 -8.71 32.62
C HIS A 252 -3.13 -9.88 33.15
N GLU A 253 -4.44 -9.72 33.31
CA GLU A 253 -5.30 -10.74 33.93
C GLU A 253 -5.89 -11.72 32.92
N THR A 254 -6.21 -11.25 31.71
CA THR A 254 -6.97 -12.04 30.72
C THR A 254 -6.09 -12.56 29.58
N VAL A 255 -5.14 -11.76 29.12
CA VAL A 255 -4.18 -12.13 28.07
C VAL A 255 -2.83 -12.34 28.78
N LYS A 256 -2.67 -13.50 29.40
CA LYS A 256 -1.46 -13.84 30.17
C LYS A 256 -0.21 -13.62 29.31
N ASP A 257 0.84 -13.07 29.94
CA ASP A 257 2.18 -12.91 29.39
C ASP A 257 2.31 -11.90 28.21
N VAL A 258 1.32 -10.99 28.02
CA VAL A 258 1.43 -9.93 27.02
C VAL A 258 2.18 -8.72 27.59
N GLN A 259 3.27 -8.38 26.91
CA GLN A 259 4.01 -7.17 27.21
C GLN A 259 3.28 -5.93 26.64
N LEU A 260 3.09 -4.91 27.46
CA LEU A 260 2.68 -3.60 26.97
C LEU A 260 3.90 -2.72 26.82
N SER A 261 4.03 -2.12 25.66
CA SER A 261 5.02 -1.07 25.39
C SER A 261 4.32 0.09 24.70
N ARG A 262 5.00 1.20 24.49
CA ARG A 262 4.44 2.37 23.80
C ARG A 262 5.48 3.10 22.97
N SER A 263 5.00 3.85 21.97
CA SER A 263 5.81 4.70 21.13
C SER A 263 6.55 5.76 21.94
N ARG A 264 7.76 6.08 21.51
CA ARG A 264 8.54 7.18 22.09
C ARG A 264 7.93 8.52 21.65
N PRO A 265 7.87 9.52 22.55
CA PRO A 265 7.36 10.85 22.21
C PRO A 265 8.09 11.42 20.99
N TYR A 266 7.35 12.00 20.07
CA TYR A 266 7.87 12.66 18.88
C TYR A 266 8.60 11.76 17.87
N GLN A 267 8.61 10.43 18.04
CA GLN A 267 9.22 9.46 17.13
C GLN A 267 8.17 8.88 16.18
N LYS A 268 7.95 9.55 15.04
CA LYS A 268 6.94 9.19 14.03
C LYS A 268 7.10 7.82 13.37
N ASN A 269 8.21 7.16 13.60
CA ASN A 269 8.50 5.85 12.99
C ASN A 269 8.24 4.66 13.92
N ASP A 270 7.76 4.90 15.15
CA ASP A 270 7.59 3.84 16.13
C ASP A 270 6.32 3.01 15.86
N ASN A 271 5.27 3.59 15.23
CA ASN A 271 4.01 2.92 14.83
C ASN A 271 3.78 2.98 13.30
N ARG A 272 4.84 2.84 12.51
CA ARG A 272 4.81 3.06 11.07
C ARG A 272 3.94 2.09 10.28
N LEU A 273 3.84 0.84 10.73
CA LEU A 273 3.10 -0.20 10.01
C LEU A 273 1.61 -0.02 10.22
N VAL A 274 1.17 0.23 11.46
CA VAL A 274 -0.25 0.47 11.75
C VAL A 274 -0.72 1.78 11.13
N GLU A 275 0.08 2.85 11.14
CA GLU A 275 -0.24 4.11 10.44
C GLU A 275 -0.42 3.89 8.93
N GLN A 276 0.49 3.13 8.29
CA GLN A 276 0.37 2.77 6.89
C GLN A 276 -0.91 1.97 6.60
N LYS A 277 -1.25 1.02 7.46
CA LYS A 277 -2.45 0.20 7.30
C LYS A 277 -3.73 0.99 7.56
N ASN A 278 -3.75 1.87 8.54
CA ASN A 278 -4.86 2.81 8.75
C ASN A 278 -5.15 3.61 7.49
N HIS A 279 -4.10 4.09 6.84
CA HIS A 279 -4.24 4.82 5.59
C HIS A 279 -4.78 3.95 4.45
N THR A 280 -4.21 2.77 4.25
CA THR A 280 -4.51 1.91 3.08
C THR A 280 -5.74 1.03 3.26
N LEU A 281 -6.10 0.65 4.49
CA LEU A 281 -7.17 -0.32 4.78
C LEU A 281 -8.38 0.30 5.48
N VAL A 282 -8.26 1.51 6.03
CA VAL A 282 -9.37 2.19 6.69
C VAL A 282 -9.70 3.50 5.95
N ARG A 283 -8.75 4.43 5.89
CA ARG A 283 -8.99 5.74 5.26
C ARG A 283 -9.22 5.66 3.75
N ALA A 284 -8.57 4.75 3.05
CA ALA A 284 -8.81 4.56 1.62
C ALA A 284 -10.22 4.03 1.33
N PHE A 285 -10.81 3.25 2.25
CA PHE A 285 -12.16 2.71 2.12
C PHE A 285 -13.24 3.71 2.53
N PHE A 286 -13.03 4.42 3.64
CA PHE A 286 -14.08 5.19 4.30
C PHE A 286 -13.84 6.70 4.31
N GLY A 287 -12.62 7.16 3.93
CA GLY A 287 -12.28 8.58 3.98
C GLY A 287 -12.43 9.16 5.39
N ALA A 288 -13.08 10.31 5.44
CA ALA A 288 -13.47 11.00 6.67
C ALA A 288 -14.98 10.85 6.99
N ALA A 289 -15.61 9.76 6.56
CA ALA A 289 -17.02 9.53 6.79
C ALA A 289 -17.35 9.42 8.29
N ARG A 290 -18.60 9.79 8.64
CA ARG A 290 -19.14 9.58 9.97
C ARG A 290 -19.93 8.28 10.00
N PHE A 291 -19.68 7.47 11.02
CA PHE A 291 -20.44 6.27 11.33
C PHE A 291 -20.85 6.33 12.81
N ASP A 292 -22.14 6.44 13.12
CA ASP A 292 -22.63 6.76 14.46
C ASP A 292 -23.89 6.01 14.88
N THR A 293 -24.18 4.88 14.23
CA THR A 293 -25.28 3.99 14.61
C THR A 293 -24.79 2.57 14.88
N THR A 294 -25.60 1.77 15.56
CA THR A 294 -25.35 0.34 15.76
C THR A 294 -25.33 -0.41 14.43
N ALA A 295 -26.15 0.00 13.46
CA ALA A 295 -26.15 -0.58 12.11
C ALA A 295 -24.81 -0.36 11.41
N HIS A 296 -24.19 0.83 11.53
CA HIS A 296 -22.82 1.08 11.04
C HIS A 296 -21.79 0.17 11.74
N TYR A 297 -21.90 0.01 13.06
CA TYR A 297 -21.01 -0.85 13.84
C TYR A 297 -21.09 -2.31 13.38
N ASP A 298 -22.30 -2.85 13.20
CA ASP A 298 -22.51 -4.25 12.81
C ASP A 298 -22.02 -4.50 11.39
N LEU A 299 -22.37 -3.60 10.46
CA LEU A 299 -21.97 -3.72 9.06
C LEU A 299 -20.46 -3.56 8.88
N LEU A 300 -19.81 -2.64 9.62
CA LEU A 300 -18.36 -2.50 9.63
C LEU A 300 -17.67 -3.77 10.12
N ASN A 301 -18.19 -4.41 11.19
CA ASN A 301 -17.61 -5.66 11.67
C ASN A 301 -17.77 -6.78 10.65
N THR A 302 -18.92 -6.88 9.97
CA THR A 302 -19.14 -7.83 8.87
C THR A 302 -18.16 -7.60 7.72
N LEU A 303 -17.94 -6.35 7.34
CA LEU A 303 -16.97 -5.96 6.32
C LEU A 303 -15.54 -6.30 6.75
N TYR A 304 -15.17 -6.04 8.00
CA TYR A 304 -13.84 -6.35 8.52
C TYR A 304 -13.56 -7.84 8.60
N ASP A 305 -14.55 -8.70 8.83
CA ASP A 305 -14.39 -10.16 8.76
C ASP A 305 -14.04 -10.61 7.33
N LYS A 306 -14.66 -10.00 6.30
CA LYS A 306 -14.29 -10.24 4.89
C LYS A 306 -12.90 -9.69 4.56
N MET A 307 -12.58 -8.47 5.01
CA MET A 307 -11.27 -7.86 4.83
C MET A 307 -10.17 -8.67 5.54
N TRP A 308 -10.45 -9.30 6.66
CA TRP A 308 -9.50 -10.17 7.38
C TRP A 308 -9.00 -11.30 6.51
N LEU A 309 -9.92 -12.06 5.86
CA LEU A 309 -9.57 -13.12 4.91
C LEU A 309 -8.79 -12.54 3.72
N TYR A 310 -9.32 -11.50 3.10
CA TYR A 310 -8.77 -10.94 1.88
C TYR A 310 -7.33 -10.44 2.07
N TYR A 311 -7.08 -9.62 3.09
CA TYR A 311 -5.78 -8.99 3.28
C TYR A 311 -4.72 -9.91 3.89
N ASN A 312 -5.10 -10.84 4.75
CA ASN A 312 -4.14 -11.73 5.37
C ASN A 312 -3.81 -12.95 4.50
N PHE A 313 -4.76 -13.43 3.71
CA PHE A 313 -4.60 -14.67 2.96
C PHE A 313 -4.21 -14.47 1.49
N PHE A 314 -4.53 -13.32 0.89
CA PHE A 314 -4.36 -13.12 -0.55
C PHE A 314 -3.54 -11.89 -0.93
N GLN A 315 -3.46 -10.86 -0.08
CA GLN A 315 -2.75 -9.62 -0.42
C GLN A 315 -1.25 -9.70 -0.10
N PRO A 316 -0.35 -9.77 -1.11
CA PRO A 316 1.08 -9.80 -0.85
C PRO A 316 1.56 -8.48 -0.24
N VAL A 317 2.48 -8.55 0.71
CA VAL A 317 3.13 -7.41 1.35
C VAL A 317 4.64 -7.49 1.15
N LEU A 318 5.29 -6.32 1.09
CA LEU A 318 6.75 -6.18 1.02
C LEU A 318 7.28 -5.82 2.39
N HIS A 319 8.33 -6.51 2.85
CA HIS A 319 9.06 -6.14 4.05
C HIS A 319 10.40 -5.49 3.70
N LEU A 320 10.79 -4.51 4.49
CA LEU A 320 12.07 -3.84 4.34
C LEU A 320 13.18 -4.79 4.82
N GLN A 321 14.08 -5.20 3.92
CA GLN A 321 15.25 -6.02 4.27
C GLN A 321 16.43 -5.17 4.74
N GLU A 322 16.65 -4.05 4.06
CA GLU A 322 17.84 -3.24 4.30
C GLU A 322 17.57 -1.76 4.04
N LYS A 323 18.14 -0.90 4.86
CA LYS A 323 18.12 0.55 4.70
C LYS A 323 19.55 1.06 4.70
N GLN A 324 20.11 1.27 3.51
CA GLN A 324 21.44 1.81 3.33
C GLN A 324 21.40 3.34 3.32
N ARG A 325 22.27 3.95 4.10
CA ARG A 325 22.51 5.39 4.07
C ARG A 325 23.57 5.69 3.02
N THR A 326 23.24 6.51 2.04
CA THR A 326 24.18 6.97 1.00
C THR A 326 24.23 8.49 1.01
N GLU A 327 25.43 9.05 0.82
CA GLU A 327 25.60 10.47 0.66
C GLU A 327 25.85 10.78 -0.82
N ARG A 328 25.07 11.71 -1.38
CA ARG A 328 25.24 12.19 -2.75
C ARG A 328 25.14 13.71 -2.76
N ALA A 329 26.16 14.36 -3.30
CA ALA A 329 26.22 15.82 -3.41
C ALA A 329 25.95 16.56 -2.08
N GLY A 330 26.46 16.06 -0.95
CA GLY A 330 26.25 16.64 0.38
C GLY A 330 24.86 16.41 0.98
N ALA A 331 23.97 15.70 0.29
CA ALA A 331 22.64 15.32 0.79
C ALA A 331 22.57 13.85 1.19
N LEU A 332 21.90 13.58 2.31
CA LEU A 332 21.68 12.22 2.79
C LEU A 332 20.54 11.56 2.04
N HIS A 333 20.85 10.48 1.34
CA HIS A 333 19.90 9.62 0.67
C HIS A 333 19.81 8.27 1.36
N PHE A 334 18.57 7.69 1.38
CA PHE A 334 18.34 6.36 1.91
C PHE A 334 17.91 5.43 0.78
N ARG A 335 18.73 4.41 0.49
CA ARG A 335 18.34 3.30 -0.38
C ARG A 335 17.65 2.23 0.47
N ARG A 336 16.45 1.82 0.06
CA ARG A 336 15.68 0.75 0.70
C ARG A 336 15.70 -0.47 -0.20
N LYS A 337 16.03 -1.62 0.37
CA LYS A 337 15.93 -2.92 -0.27
C LYS A 337 14.73 -3.65 0.34
N TRP A 338 13.83 -4.08 -0.51
CA TRP A 338 12.65 -4.84 -0.13
C TRP A 338 12.85 -6.31 -0.45
N ASP A 339 12.19 -7.19 0.28
CA ASP A 339 12.16 -8.62 0.02
C ASP A 339 11.24 -8.98 -1.17
N VAL A 340 11.07 -10.27 -1.41
CA VAL A 340 10.05 -10.80 -2.31
C VAL A 340 8.69 -10.69 -1.62
N ALA A 341 7.70 -10.14 -2.32
CA ALA A 341 6.37 -9.98 -1.77
C ALA A 341 5.71 -11.35 -1.49
N GLN A 342 5.20 -11.50 -0.27
CA GLN A 342 4.48 -12.68 0.23
C GLN A 342 3.23 -12.22 0.98
N THR A 343 2.21 -13.07 1.05
CA THR A 343 1.05 -12.80 1.91
C THR A 343 1.42 -12.91 3.39
N PRO A 344 0.72 -12.22 4.31
CA PRO A 344 0.89 -12.42 5.74
C PRO A 344 0.76 -13.90 6.16
N LEU A 345 -0.16 -14.64 5.54
CA LEU A 345 -0.31 -16.08 5.76
C LEU A 345 0.95 -16.87 5.38
N GLU A 346 1.53 -16.64 4.21
CA GLU A 346 2.76 -17.30 3.77
C GLU A 346 3.91 -17.03 4.72
N ARG A 347 4.06 -15.77 5.17
CA ARG A 347 5.06 -15.40 6.17
C ARG A 347 4.83 -16.10 7.50
N LEU A 348 3.60 -16.13 7.98
CA LEU A 348 3.22 -16.80 9.23
C LEU A 348 3.53 -18.30 9.16
N CYS A 349 3.16 -18.96 8.08
CA CYS A 349 3.43 -20.39 7.87
C CYS A 349 4.92 -20.72 7.73
N ALA A 350 5.76 -19.74 7.35
CA ALA A 350 7.21 -19.90 7.31
C ALA A 350 7.86 -19.84 8.71
N THR A 351 7.14 -19.40 9.75
CA THR A 351 7.62 -19.37 11.13
C THR A 351 7.24 -20.64 11.87
N SER A 352 7.75 -20.78 13.10
CA SER A 352 7.36 -21.83 14.05
C SER A 352 6.14 -21.49 14.91
N ALA A 353 5.49 -20.35 14.67
CA ALA A 353 4.36 -19.86 15.47
C ALA A 353 3.08 -20.70 15.32
N LEU A 354 2.97 -21.46 14.23
CA LEU A 354 1.90 -22.43 14.01
C LEU A 354 2.46 -23.86 13.99
N ASP A 355 1.77 -24.76 14.67
CA ASP A 355 1.95 -26.20 14.51
C ASP A 355 1.39 -26.68 13.15
N ASP A 356 1.66 -27.92 12.80
CA ASP A 356 1.21 -28.47 11.51
C ASP A 356 -0.33 -28.48 11.40
N GLY A 357 -1.03 -28.73 12.50
CA GLY A 357 -2.50 -28.66 12.55
C GLY A 357 -3.02 -27.24 12.32
N GLY A 358 -2.38 -26.23 12.89
CA GLY A 358 -2.67 -24.83 12.65
C GLY A 358 -2.43 -24.42 11.19
N LYS A 359 -1.28 -24.82 10.63
CA LYS A 359 -0.98 -24.59 9.21
C LYS A 359 -2.02 -25.25 8.30
N ALA A 360 -2.39 -26.51 8.58
CA ALA A 360 -3.41 -27.20 7.79
C ALA A 360 -4.76 -26.47 7.81
N ARG A 361 -5.20 -25.97 8.98
CA ARG A 361 -6.46 -25.21 9.13
C ARG A 361 -6.47 -23.93 8.30
N VAL A 362 -5.41 -23.13 8.39
CA VAL A 362 -5.35 -21.84 7.64
C VAL A 362 -5.20 -22.07 6.13
N HIS A 363 -4.49 -23.11 5.71
CA HIS A 363 -4.42 -23.52 4.30
C HIS A 363 -5.77 -24.02 3.77
N ALA A 364 -6.51 -24.80 4.54
CA ALA A 364 -7.85 -25.26 4.17
C ALA A 364 -8.80 -24.05 4.01
N LEU A 365 -8.75 -23.10 4.93
CA LEU A 365 -9.55 -21.86 4.83
C LEU A 365 -9.18 -21.04 3.59
N ARG A 366 -7.88 -20.89 3.30
CA ARG A 366 -7.42 -20.23 2.06
C ARG A 366 -7.98 -20.95 0.82
N HIS A 367 -7.85 -22.27 0.78
CA HIS A 367 -8.27 -23.09 -0.36
C HIS A 367 -9.77 -22.95 -0.65
N GLN A 368 -10.60 -22.89 0.39
CA GLN A 368 -12.07 -22.75 0.26
C GLN A 368 -12.51 -21.33 -0.12
N THR A 369 -11.64 -20.34 0.01
CA THR A 369 -11.98 -18.93 -0.17
C THR A 369 -11.70 -18.45 -1.59
N ASN A 370 -12.72 -17.96 -2.30
CA ASN A 370 -12.57 -17.31 -3.59
C ASN A 370 -12.23 -15.80 -3.37
N PRO A 371 -11.01 -15.34 -3.64
CA PRO A 371 -10.60 -13.96 -3.39
C PRO A 371 -11.29 -12.94 -4.30
N ARG A 372 -11.72 -13.34 -5.50
CA ARG A 372 -12.41 -12.46 -6.44
C ARG A 372 -13.83 -12.15 -5.95
N LYS A 373 -14.57 -13.17 -5.53
CA LYS A 373 -15.89 -13.01 -4.89
C LYS A 373 -15.79 -12.22 -3.60
N LEU A 374 -14.79 -12.55 -2.77
CA LEU A 374 -14.55 -11.87 -1.50
C LEU A 374 -14.28 -10.37 -1.70
N ARG A 375 -13.51 -10.00 -2.72
CA ARG A 375 -13.30 -8.59 -3.09
C ARG A 375 -14.62 -7.90 -3.47
N ALA A 376 -15.44 -8.54 -4.32
CA ALA A 376 -16.73 -7.98 -4.71
C ALA A 376 -17.67 -7.76 -3.51
N GLU A 377 -17.73 -8.72 -2.59
CA GLU A 377 -18.50 -8.62 -1.34
C GLU A 377 -18.00 -7.46 -0.45
N ILE A 378 -16.69 -7.26 -0.32
CA ILE A 378 -16.11 -6.14 0.43
C ILE A 378 -16.57 -4.79 -0.14
N TYR A 379 -16.52 -4.62 -1.46
CA TYR A 379 -16.97 -3.37 -2.09
C TYR A 379 -18.49 -3.17 -1.96
N GLN A 380 -19.27 -4.23 -2.10
CA GLN A 380 -20.73 -4.18 -1.90
C GLN A 380 -21.08 -3.78 -0.45
N LEU A 381 -20.46 -4.40 0.56
CA LEU A 381 -20.67 -4.05 1.97
C LEU A 381 -20.25 -2.61 2.27
N ARG A 382 -19.16 -2.14 1.64
CA ARG A 382 -18.73 -0.74 1.76
C ARG A 382 -19.82 0.20 1.21
N ASP A 383 -20.37 -0.07 0.06
CA ASP A 383 -21.39 0.80 -0.55
C ASP A 383 -22.67 0.79 0.31
N GLN A 384 -23.10 -0.38 0.81
CA GLN A 384 -24.21 -0.49 1.76
C GLN A 384 -23.96 0.31 3.05
N LEU A 385 -22.71 0.38 3.52
CA LEU A 385 -22.36 1.16 4.70
C LEU A 385 -22.59 2.67 4.51
N PHE A 386 -22.33 3.18 3.30
CA PHE A 386 -22.57 4.58 2.97
C PHE A 386 -24.05 4.91 2.74
N ASP A 387 -24.86 3.89 2.44
CA ASP A 387 -26.32 4.04 2.28
C ASP A 387 -27.06 4.07 3.62
N LEU A 388 -26.41 3.69 4.73
CA LEU A 388 -27.01 3.71 6.06
C LEU A 388 -27.27 5.14 6.56
N PRO A 389 -28.42 5.40 7.20
CA PRO A 389 -28.72 6.72 7.75
C PRO A 389 -27.82 7.05 8.95
N LEU A 390 -27.39 8.30 9.02
CA LEU A 390 -26.70 8.84 10.20
C LEU A 390 -27.66 9.06 11.37
N ALA A 391 -27.20 8.87 12.60
CA ALA A 391 -27.97 9.13 13.81
C ALA A 391 -28.32 10.64 13.96
N ARG A 392 -27.38 11.51 13.54
CA ARG A 392 -27.60 12.96 13.46
C ARG A 392 -27.23 13.44 12.06
N ARG A 393 -28.20 13.92 11.31
CA ARG A 393 -27.90 14.66 10.07
C ARG A 393 -27.14 15.94 10.49
N PRO A 394 -26.04 16.29 9.80
CA PRO A 394 -25.49 17.64 9.92
C PRO A 394 -26.65 18.61 9.60
N GLN A 395 -26.85 19.65 10.42
CA GLN A 395 -27.83 20.68 10.07
C GLN A 395 -27.44 21.23 8.69
N GLU A 396 -28.36 21.14 7.73
CA GLU A 396 -28.12 21.52 6.32
C GLU A 396 -27.73 23.00 6.16
N SER A 397 -28.00 23.82 7.20
CA SER A 397 -27.58 25.23 7.25
C SER A 397 -26.07 25.47 7.12
N TRP A 398 -25.25 24.43 7.19
CA TRP A 398 -23.80 24.51 7.05
C TRP A 398 -23.29 24.21 5.63
N LEU A 399 -24.18 23.78 4.73
CA LEU A 399 -23.78 23.19 3.42
C LEU A 399 -23.93 24.14 2.24
N ILE A 400 -24.68 25.23 2.37
CA ILE A 400 -24.88 26.20 1.28
C ILE A 400 -24.71 27.60 1.88
N PRO A 401 -23.52 28.23 1.77
CA PRO A 401 -23.45 29.70 1.86
C PRO A 401 -24.22 30.25 0.66
N ASP A 402 -25.16 31.17 0.87
CA ASP A 402 -25.70 31.98 -0.22
C ASP A 402 -24.55 32.53 -1.06
N GLN A 403 -24.69 32.48 -2.39
CA GLN A 403 -23.61 32.83 -3.31
C GLN A 403 -23.12 34.30 -3.12
N ASP A 404 -23.89 35.12 -2.42
CA ASP A 404 -23.57 36.53 -2.18
C ASP A 404 -22.65 36.78 -0.97
N ASP A 405 -22.45 35.74 -0.07
CA ASP A 405 -21.60 35.86 1.12
C ASP A 405 -20.24 35.12 1.02
N ALA A 406 -19.86 34.68 -0.18
CA ALA A 406 -18.63 33.92 -0.41
C ALA A 406 -17.35 34.66 0.00
N ASP A 407 -17.37 35.96 0.07
CA ASP A 407 -16.22 36.85 0.42
C ASP A 407 -16.08 37.11 1.93
N LEU A 408 -17.06 36.67 2.76
CA LEU A 408 -17.10 36.96 4.19
C LEU A 408 -16.77 35.73 5.07
N ILE A 409 -16.31 34.62 4.49
CA ILE A 409 -15.92 33.43 5.28
C ILE A 409 -14.57 33.68 5.96
N PRO A 410 -14.50 33.83 7.29
CA PRO A 410 -13.23 34.00 7.98
C PRO A 410 -12.30 32.80 7.74
N ASN A 411 -11.01 33.04 7.65
CA ASN A 411 -9.94 32.05 7.45
C ASN A 411 -9.95 30.91 8.49
N THR A 412 -10.71 31.04 9.58
CA THR A 412 -10.94 30.04 10.62
C THR A 412 -11.54 28.71 10.12
N ARG A 413 -12.30 28.70 8.97
CA ARG A 413 -12.83 27.46 8.38
C ARG A 413 -11.76 26.62 7.69
N LYS A 414 -10.77 27.24 7.06
CA LYS A 414 -9.64 26.50 6.48
C LYS A 414 -8.77 25.86 7.55
N GLU A 415 -8.64 26.52 8.70
CA GLU A 415 -7.92 25.98 9.85
C GLU A 415 -8.72 24.88 10.55
N GLN A 416 -10.05 25.01 10.69
CA GLN A 416 -10.90 23.96 11.26
C GLN A 416 -10.99 22.74 10.34
N ALA A 417 -11.12 22.89 9.03
CA ALA A 417 -11.06 21.77 8.10
C ALA A 417 -9.67 21.09 8.05
N ARG A 418 -8.59 21.86 8.25
CA ARG A 418 -7.22 21.33 8.40
C ARG A 418 -6.94 20.71 9.76
N SER A 419 -7.70 21.10 10.79
CA SER A 419 -7.54 20.63 12.17
C SER A 419 -8.32 19.35 12.47
N VAL A 420 -9.16 18.88 11.56
CA VAL A 420 -9.85 17.58 11.63
C VAL A 420 -8.91 16.46 11.16
N THR A 421 -7.64 16.58 11.42
CA THR A 421 -6.72 15.43 11.37
C THR A 421 -6.89 14.70 12.69
N PHE A 422 -7.57 13.56 12.61
CA PHE A 422 -7.77 12.68 13.75
C PHE A 422 -6.43 12.15 14.21
N SER A 423 -5.82 12.86 15.14
CA SER A 423 -4.79 12.35 16.00
C SER A 423 -5.41 12.18 17.39
N PHE A 424 -5.00 11.18 18.10
CA PHE A 424 -5.32 10.97 19.52
C PHE A 424 -4.97 12.18 20.41
N ASP A 425 -4.16 13.11 19.90
CA ASP A 425 -3.69 14.30 20.59
C ASP A 425 -4.78 15.34 20.86
N ARG A 426 -5.95 15.20 20.26
CA ARG A 426 -7.12 16.01 20.58
C ARG A 426 -8.16 15.18 21.32
N ALA A 427 -7.74 14.54 22.41
CA ALA A 427 -8.68 14.09 23.42
C ALA A 427 -9.51 15.29 23.87
N ILE A 428 -10.81 15.24 23.63
CA ILE A 428 -11.76 16.17 24.24
C ILE A 428 -11.56 16.01 25.75
N PRO A 429 -11.35 17.09 26.51
CA PRO A 429 -11.22 16.98 27.96
C PRO A 429 -12.45 16.26 28.48
N LEU A 430 -12.23 15.16 29.17
CA LEU A 430 -13.26 14.48 29.94
C LEU A 430 -13.79 15.46 30.99
N ARG A 431 -15.02 15.87 30.87
CA ARG A 431 -15.81 16.41 31.98
C ARG A 431 -16.40 15.27 32.76
#